data_b28fb5a7c94b056108b28307ff34bb4f
#
_entry.id   b28fb5a7c94b056108b28307ff34bb4f
#
_cell.length_a   1.000
_cell.length_b   1.000
_cell.length_c   1.000
_cell.angle_alpha   90.00
_cell.angle_beta   90.00
_cell.angle_gamma   90.00
#
_symmetry.space_group_name_H-M   'P 1'
#
loop_
_entity.id
_entity.type
_entity.pdbx_description
1 polymer ?
#
loop_
_entity_poly.entity_id
_entity_poly.type
_entity_poly.pdbx_seq_one_letter_code
_entity_poly.pdbx_strand_id
1 'polypeptide(L)'
;MKGGLGMAVGFSALAIVPVSVNAAENAWIVGPQPGYTPEIGTLTSMLAFTRVQIVHNVTGLSQPDLDFLLDAKANTIGALLLHLAATETYYQMNTFGGMKWDSWSDEVKKKWDIPMNLGEPARKAIKGNSLDYYLDALHQAREKSLAEFRKRDDKWLATLVTDGNFSANNYAKWFHVAEHESNHDGQIKFLRKRIPGAKPTSE
;
A
#
# COMPACT_ATOMS: atom_id res chain seq x y z
N MET A 1 -20.92 -54.47 23.83
CA MET A 1 -21.21 -53.02 23.84
C MET A 1 -19.88 -52.32 23.72
N LYS A 2 -19.57 -51.77 22.54
CA LYS A 2 -18.36 -50.96 22.30
C LYS A 2 -18.87 -49.62 21.77
N GLY A 3 -18.75 -48.56 22.60
CA GLY A 3 -19.09 -47.22 22.25
C GLY A 3 -17.93 -46.56 21.51
N GLY A 4 -18.17 -46.14 20.27
CA GLY A 4 -17.22 -45.34 19.50
C GLY A 4 -17.42 -43.85 19.79
N LEU A 5 -16.39 -43.17 20.22
CA LEU A 5 -16.35 -41.73 20.37
C LEU A 5 -15.99 -41.10 19.01
N GLY A 6 -16.95 -40.46 18.37
CA GLY A 6 -16.72 -39.69 17.17
C GLY A 6 -16.19 -38.28 17.55
N MET A 7 -14.96 -37.95 17.15
CA MET A 7 -14.46 -36.59 17.20
C MET A 7 -15.03 -35.78 16.02
N ALA A 8 -15.82 -34.78 16.33
CA ALA A 8 -16.24 -33.79 15.35
C ALA A 8 -15.14 -32.74 15.19
N VAL A 9 -14.50 -32.70 14.03
CA VAL A 9 -13.57 -31.63 13.65
C VAL A 9 -14.38 -30.43 13.20
N GLY A 10 -14.45 -29.44 14.05
CA GLY A 10 -15.09 -28.17 13.71
C GLY A 10 -14.24 -27.35 12.75
N PHE A 11 -14.67 -27.22 11.50
CA PHE A 11 -14.12 -26.23 10.57
C PHE A 11 -14.60 -24.83 11.01
N SER A 12 -13.69 -24.04 11.57
CA SER A 12 -13.94 -22.60 11.72
C SER A 12 -13.89 -21.95 10.33
N ALA A 13 -15.07 -21.59 9.83
CA ALA A 13 -15.17 -20.73 8.66
C ALA A 13 -14.58 -19.35 9.04
N LEU A 14 -13.47 -18.97 8.41
CA LEU A 14 -13.02 -17.58 8.43
C LEU A 14 -14.14 -16.75 7.80
N ALA A 15 -14.76 -15.89 8.61
CA ALA A 15 -15.68 -14.88 8.12
C ALA A 15 -14.88 -13.89 7.28
N ILE A 16 -15.12 -13.91 5.97
CA ILE A 16 -14.70 -12.84 5.08
C ILE A 16 -15.49 -11.61 5.53
N VAL A 17 -14.80 -10.69 6.23
CA VAL A 17 -15.39 -9.39 6.58
C VAL A 17 -15.52 -8.64 5.27
N PRO A 18 -16.75 -8.30 4.81
CA PRO A 18 -16.88 -7.51 3.60
C PRO A 18 -16.20 -6.16 3.81
N VAL A 19 -15.25 -5.81 2.94
CA VAL A 19 -14.74 -4.45 2.84
C VAL A 19 -15.96 -3.54 2.67
N SER A 20 -16.23 -2.70 3.65
CA SER A 20 -17.43 -1.89 3.66
C SER A 20 -17.43 -0.97 2.44
N VAL A 21 -18.43 -1.10 1.60
CA VAL A 21 -18.67 -0.28 0.40
C VAL A 21 -18.71 1.22 0.73
N ASN A 22 -19.00 1.59 1.97
CA ASN A 22 -18.99 2.96 2.48
C ASN A 22 -17.63 3.68 2.44
N ALA A 23 -16.50 2.96 2.44
CA ALA A 23 -15.19 3.59 2.37
C ALA A 23 -14.88 4.15 0.97
N ALA A 24 -15.40 3.52 -0.10
CA ALA A 24 -15.19 3.99 -1.47
C ALA A 24 -16.08 5.20 -1.82
N GLU A 25 -17.30 5.27 -1.31
CA GLU A 25 -18.21 6.42 -1.55
C GLU A 25 -17.72 7.69 -0.87
N ASN A 26 -17.05 7.58 0.29
CA ASN A 26 -16.51 8.72 1.02
C ASN A 26 -15.08 9.11 0.59
N ALA A 27 -14.42 8.33 -0.25
CA ALA A 27 -13.04 8.62 -0.67
C ALA A 27 -12.88 9.94 -1.45
N TRP A 28 -13.96 10.46 -2.05
CA TRP A 28 -13.97 11.74 -2.75
C TRP A 28 -14.21 12.96 -1.84
N ILE A 29 -14.36 12.74 -0.52
CA ILE A 29 -14.51 13.81 0.46
C ILE A 29 -13.23 13.86 1.30
N VAL A 30 -12.38 14.84 1.01
CA VAL A 30 -11.16 15.07 1.79
C VAL A 30 -11.48 15.98 2.98
N GLY A 31 -11.19 15.49 4.18
CA GLY A 31 -11.46 16.21 5.43
C GLY A 31 -11.28 15.33 6.66
N PRO A 32 -11.54 15.88 7.86
CA PRO A 32 -11.44 15.14 9.11
C PRO A 32 -12.28 13.87 9.12
N GLN A 33 -11.73 12.79 9.64
CA GLN A 33 -12.39 11.48 9.71
C GLN A 33 -12.67 11.08 11.19
N PRO A 34 -13.78 10.39 11.48
CA PRO A 34 -14.08 9.89 12.82
C PRO A 34 -12.98 8.95 13.34
N GLY A 35 -12.71 9.05 14.65
CA GLY A 35 -11.71 8.20 15.32
C GLY A 35 -10.25 8.68 15.18
N TYR A 36 -10.03 9.87 14.61
CA TYR A 36 -8.73 10.54 14.49
C TYR A 36 -8.84 12.00 14.97
N THR A 37 -7.70 12.62 15.27
CA THR A 37 -7.63 14.09 15.41
C THR A 37 -7.82 14.74 14.03
N PRO A 38 -8.23 16.02 13.95
CA PRO A 38 -8.66 16.65 12.71
C PRO A 38 -7.65 16.54 11.55
N GLU A 39 -6.37 16.84 11.79
CA GLU A 39 -5.36 16.81 10.73
C GLU A 39 -4.98 15.39 10.32
N ILE A 40 -4.83 14.47 11.31
CA ILE A 40 -4.63 13.04 11.01
C ILE A 40 -5.84 12.49 10.25
N GLY A 41 -7.06 12.83 10.61
CA GLY A 41 -8.27 12.41 9.91
C GLY A 41 -8.27 12.89 8.46
N THR A 42 -7.91 14.15 8.23
CA THR A 42 -7.77 14.70 6.88
C THR A 42 -6.70 13.96 6.07
N LEU A 43 -5.54 13.70 6.67
CA LEU A 43 -4.48 12.92 6.03
C LEU A 43 -4.94 11.49 5.67
N THR A 44 -5.67 10.82 6.58
CA THR A 44 -6.19 9.48 6.30
C THR A 44 -7.19 9.46 5.15
N SER A 45 -7.99 10.51 5.00
CA SER A 45 -8.90 10.65 3.84
C SER A 45 -8.14 10.87 2.51
N MET A 46 -7.02 11.61 2.52
CA MET A 46 -6.15 11.75 1.35
C MET A 46 -5.51 10.41 0.96
N LEU A 47 -5.03 9.66 1.95
CA LEU A 47 -4.48 8.32 1.74
C LEU A 47 -5.55 7.33 1.20
N ALA A 48 -6.80 7.46 1.63
CA ALA A 48 -7.90 6.66 1.11
C ALA A 48 -8.22 7.03 -0.35
N PHE A 49 -8.25 8.33 -0.67
CA PHE A 49 -8.47 8.83 -2.02
C PHE A 49 -7.45 8.27 -3.02
N THR A 50 -6.16 8.37 -2.73
CA THR A 50 -5.12 7.88 -3.63
C THR A 50 -5.18 6.36 -3.80
N ARG A 51 -5.44 5.61 -2.71
CA ARG A 51 -5.58 4.15 -2.76
C ARG A 51 -6.75 3.69 -3.61
N VAL A 52 -7.90 4.36 -3.54
CA VAL A 52 -9.07 4.04 -4.37
C VAL A 52 -8.74 4.19 -5.86
N GLN A 53 -7.97 5.23 -6.23
CA GLN A 53 -7.51 5.40 -7.62
C GLN A 53 -6.61 4.25 -8.08
N ILE A 54 -5.63 3.85 -7.26
CA ILE A 54 -4.77 2.69 -7.55
C ILE A 54 -5.62 1.44 -7.77
N VAL A 55 -6.50 1.10 -6.82
CA VAL A 55 -7.35 -0.11 -6.91
C VAL A 55 -8.21 -0.07 -8.16
N HIS A 56 -8.86 1.06 -8.45
CA HIS A 56 -9.66 1.24 -9.65
C HIS A 56 -8.85 0.97 -10.93
N ASN A 57 -7.63 1.51 -11.00
CA ASN A 57 -6.79 1.43 -12.19
C ASN A 57 -6.15 0.06 -12.41
N VAL A 58 -6.09 -0.80 -11.40
CA VAL A 58 -5.55 -2.17 -11.55
C VAL A 58 -6.62 -3.24 -11.57
N THR A 59 -7.87 -2.90 -11.22
CA THR A 59 -8.99 -3.86 -11.23
C THR A 59 -9.15 -4.49 -12.59
N GLY A 60 -9.25 -5.84 -12.61
CA GLY A 60 -9.44 -6.66 -13.81
C GLY A 60 -8.16 -6.92 -14.61
N LEU A 61 -7.00 -6.45 -14.14
CA LEU A 61 -5.72 -6.84 -14.76
C LEU A 61 -5.39 -8.30 -14.44
N SER A 62 -4.98 -9.02 -15.46
CA SER A 62 -4.49 -10.39 -15.34
C SER A 62 -3.02 -10.40 -14.85
N GLN A 63 -2.55 -11.56 -14.40
CA GLN A 63 -1.14 -11.71 -14.02
C GLN A 63 -0.17 -11.35 -15.17
N PRO A 64 -0.38 -11.74 -16.44
CA PRO A 64 0.44 -11.25 -17.54
C PRO A 64 0.42 -9.73 -17.72
N ASP A 65 -0.72 -9.05 -17.45
CA ASP A 65 -0.82 -7.59 -17.52
C ASP A 65 0.01 -6.93 -16.42
N LEU A 66 -0.01 -7.53 -15.21
CA LEU A 66 0.78 -7.04 -14.07
C LEU A 66 2.29 -7.20 -14.28
N ASP A 67 2.68 -8.19 -15.04
CA ASP A 67 4.09 -8.50 -15.40
C ASP A 67 4.53 -7.85 -16.71
N PHE A 68 3.62 -7.16 -17.42
CA PHE A 68 3.94 -6.51 -18.69
C PHE A 68 5.08 -5.51 -18.52
N LEU A 69 6.13 -5.68 -19.31
CA LEU A 69 7.31 -4.83 -19.34
C LEU A 69 7.31 -4.02 -20.65
N LEU A 70 7.07 -2.73 -20.55
CA LEU A 70 7.00 -1.84 -21.71
C LEU A 70 8.32 -1.78 -22.48
N ASP A 71 9.41 -1.67 -21.73
CA ASP A 71 10.79 -1.68 -22.24
C ASP A 71 11.78 -2.14 -21.15
N ALA A 72 13.05 -2.27 -21.49
CA ALA A 72 14.08 -2.76 -20.56
C ALA A 72 14.34 -1.87 -19.34
N LYS A 73 13.83 -0.63 -19.33
CA LYS A 73 14.02 0.34 -18.23
C LYS A 73 12.75 0.56 -17.41
N ALA A 74 11.57 0.21 -17.96
CA ALA A 74 10.29 0.37 -17.28
C ALA A 74 10.20 -0.55 -16.06
N ASN A 75 9.37 -0.19 -15.06
CA ASN A 75 8.91 -1.10 -14.03
C ASN A 75 7.58 -1.71 -14.45
N THR A 76 7.28 -2.92 -13.98
CA THR A 76 5.98 -3.56 -14.19
C THR A 76 4.94 -2.98 -13.22
N ILE A 77 3.65 -3.12 -13.55
CA ILE A 77 2.57 -2.69 -12.64
C ILE A 77 2.67 -3.43 -11.30
N GLY A 78 2.91 -4.76 -11.33
CA GLY A 78 3.09 -5.55 -10.10
C GLY A 78 4.25 -5.05 -9.24
N ALA A 79 5.38 -4.67 -9.85
CA ALA A 79 6.51 -4.09 -9.12
C ALA A 79 6.15 -2.74 -8.49
N LEU A 80 5.42 -1.87 -9.19
CA LEU A 80 4.95 -0.59 -8.66
C LEU A 80 4.00 -0.78 -7.47
N LEU A 81 3.06 -1.72 -7.54
CA LEU A 81 2.15 -2.01 -6.43
C LEU A 81 2.90 -2.46 -5.18
N LEU A 82 3.87 -3.37 -5.33
CA LEU A 82 4.65 -3.83 -4.18
C LEU A 82 5.60 -2.75 -3.64
N HIS A 83 6.10 -1.86 -4.51
CA HIS A 83 6.86 -0.68 -4.13
C HIS A 83 6.05 0.28 -3.24
N LEU A 84 4.79 0.52 -3.55
CA LEU A 84 3.92 1.34 -2.71
C LEU A 84 3.74 0.74 -1.31
N ALA A 85 3.56 -0.59 -1.21
CA ALA A 85 3.49 -1.26 0.09
C ALA A 85 4.82 -1.18 0.86
N ALA A 86 5.96 -1.31 0.18
CA ALA A 86 7.28 -1.17 0.77
C ALA A 86 7.53 0.25 1.27
N THR A 87 7.20 1.26 0.48
CA THR A 87 7.32 2.67 0.84
C THR A 87 6.52 2.98 2.11
N GLU A 88 5.25 2.62 2.14
CA GLU A 88 4.40 2.84 3.32
C GLU A 88 4.96 2.12 4.56
N THR A 89 5.50 0.89 4.40
CA THR A 89 6.12 0.14 5.47
C THR A 89 7.38 0.83 6.02
N TYR A 90 8.22 1.39 5.17
CA TYR A 90 9.41 2.12 5.60
C TYR A 90 9.06 3.42 6.33
N TYR A 91 8.04 4.14 5.87
CA TYR A 91 7.53 5.31 6.59
C TYR A 91 6.93 4.96 7.96
N GLN A 92 6.28 3.80 8.11
CA GLN A 92 5.83 3.29 9.42
C GLN A 92 7.01 3.08 10.37
N MET A 93 8.05 2.40 9.93
CA MET A 93 9.23 2.14 10.75
C MET A 93 9.95 3.44 11.13
N ASN A 94 10.07 4.37 10.20
CA ASN A 94 10.69 5.66 10.47
C ASN A 94 9.86 6.52 11.43
N THR A 95 8.56 6.72 11.15
CA THR A 95 7.75 7.71 11.87
C THR A 95 7.11 7.15 13.14
N PHE A 96 6.61 5.92 13.11
CA PHE A 96 5.99 5.29 14.28
C PHE A 96 7.03 4.58 15.16
N GLY A 97 8.03 3.96 14.54
CA GLY A 97 9.08 3.21 15.23
C GLY A 97 10.30 4.05 15.62
N GLY A 98 10.41 5.29 15.12
CA GLY A 98 11.56 6.16 15.36
C GLY A 98 12.88 5.66 14.76
N MET A 99 12.83 4.73 13.82
CA MET A 99 14.03 4.17 13.18
C MET A 99 14.60 5.18 12.16
N LYS A 100 15.91 5.32 12.12
CA LYS A 100 16.58 6.09 11.07
C LYS A 100 16.47 5.38 9.73
N TRP A 101 16.50 6.15 8.64
CA TRP A 101 16.60 5.58 7.31
C TRP A 101 17.83 4.67 7.20
N ASP A 102 17.70 3.58 6.45
CA ASP A 102 18.72 2.54 6.23
C ASP A 102 19.16 1.75 7.47
N SER A 103 18.58 2.01 8.65
CA SER A 103 18.86 1.25 9.88
C SER A 103 17.98 0.00 10.06
N TRP A 104 17.34 -0.45 8.99
CA TRP A 104 16.45 -1.61 8.97
C TRP A 104 17.20 -2.91 9.27
N SER A 105 16.53 -3.86 9.93
CA SER A 105 17.08 -5.20 10.13
C SER A 105 17.26 -5.94 8.80
N ASP A 106 18.14 -6.94 8.76
CA ASP A 106 18.37 -7.75 7.56
C ASP A 106 17.09 -8.47 7.09
N GLU A 107 16.19 -8.85 8.02
CA GLU A 107 14.91 -9.45 7.69
C GLU A 107 14.00 -8.48 6.94
N VAL A 108 13.96 -7.21 7.37
CA VAL A 108 13.21 -6.15 6.71
C VAL A 108 13.80 -5.87 5.34
N LYS A 109 15.10 -5.72 5.24
CA LYS A 109 15.82 -5.50 3.98
C LYS A 109 15.59 -6.64 2.99
N LYS A 110 15.71 -7.88 3.43
CA LYS A 110 15.45 -9.07 2.62
C LYS A 110 14.04 -9.07 2.01
N LYS A 111 13.05 -8.57 2.75
CA LYS A 111 11.66 -8.54 2.29
C LYS A 111 11.38 -7.34 1.39
N TRP A 112 11.91 -6.16 1.73
CA TRP A 112 11.42 -4.91 1.20
C TRP A 112 12.41 -4.10 0.35
N ASP A 113 13.72 -4.38 0.38
CA ASP A 113 14.71 -3.60 -0.38
C ASP A 113 14.51 -3.71 -1.90
N ILE A 114 14.21 -4.90 -2.40
CA ILE A 114 13.96 -5.08 -3.84
C ILE A 114 12.71 -4.31 -4.29
N PRO A 115 11.53 -4.47 -3.64
CA PRO A 115 10.38 -3.62 -3.95
C PRO A 115 10.66 -2.13 -3.78
N MET A 116 11.34 -1.73 -2.70
CA MET A 116 11.61 -0.32 -2.40
C MET A 116 12.47 0.34 -3.48
N ASN A 117 13.50 -0.34 -3.95
CA ASN A 117 14.46 0.23 -4.89
C ASN A 117 14.05 0.08 -6.36
N LEU A 118 13.08 -0.77 -6.67
CA LEU A 118 12.65 -1.05 -8.05
C LEU A 118 13.81 -1.46 -8.99
N GLY A 119 13.74 -1.07 -10.25
CA GLY A 119 14.80 -1.30 -11.23
C GLY A 119 14.97 -2.74 -11.66
N GLU A 120 16.16 -3.10 -12.12
CA GLU A 120 16.46 -4.44 -12.66
C GLU A 120 16.23 -5.58 -11.66
N PRO A 121 16.61 -5.47 -10.36
CA PRO A 121 16.30 -6.50 -9.38
C PRO A 121 14.80 -6.75 -9.23
N ALA A 122 13.97 -5.70 -9.19
CA ALA A 122 12.53 -5.83 -9.08
C ALA A 122 11.92 -6.47 -10.35
N ARG A 123 12.35 -6.07 -11.53
CA ARG A 123 11.91 -6.68 -12.80
C ARG A 123 12.19 -8.19 -12.88
N LYS A 124 13.28 -8.64 -12.25
CA LYS A 124 13.64 -10.07 -12.18
C LYS A 124 12.85 -10.83 -11.13
N ALA A 125 12.67 -10.23 -9.96
CA ALA A 125 12.14 -10.91 -8.78
C ALA A 125 10.62 -10.76 -8.60
N ILE A 126 10.03 -9.62 -9.00
CA ILE A 126 8.62 -9.32 -8.77
C ILE A 126 7.82 -9.63 -10.04
N LYS A 127 7.37 -10.87 -10.15
CA LYS A 127 6.54 -11.36 -11.25
C LYS A 127 5.85 -12.67 -10.89
N GLY A 128 4.84 -13.05 -11.67
CA GLY A 128 4.14 -14.31 -11.51
C GLY A 128 3.11 -14.32 -10.37
N ASN A 129 2.83 -13.17 -9.75
CA ASN A 129 1.86 -13.07 -8.67
C ASN A 129 0.49 -12.59 -9.19
N SER A 130 -0.56 -12.99 -8.50
CA SER A 130 -1.92 -12.53 -8.77
C SER A 130 -2.11 -11.06 -8.36
N LEU A 131 -3.16 -10.42 -8.87
CA LEU A 131 -3.56 -9.09 -8.43
C LEU A 131 -3.83 -9.06 -6.92
N ASP A 132 -4.52 -10.08 -6.39
CA ASP A 132 -4.84 -10.19 -4.96
C ASP A 132 -3.59 -10.17 -4.09
N TYR A 133 -2.50 -10.83 -4.49
CA TYR A 133 -1.24 -10.79 -3.77
C TYR A 133 -0.74 -9.36 -3.54
N TYR A 134 -0.80 -8.53 -4.57
CA TYR A 134 -0.35 -7.13 -4.48
C TYR A 134 -1.33 -6.25 -3.70
N LEU A 135 -2.64 -6.45 -3.90
CA LEU A 135 -3.67 -5.72 -3.17
C LEU A 135 -3.65 -6.05 -1.68
N ASP A 136 -3.40 -7.31 -1.32
CA ASP A 136 -3.25 -7.73 0.09
C ASP A 136 -2.03 -7.07 0.74
N ALA A 137 -0.90 -6.97 0.04
CA ALA A 137 0.28 -6.27 0.56
C ALA A 137 -0.02 -4.79 0.83
N LEU A 138 -0.69 -4.12 -0.10
CA LEU A 138 -1.13 -2.74 0.04
C LEU A 138 -2.14 -2.56 1.19
N HIS A 139 -3.09 -3.48 1.31
CA HIS A 139 -4.10 -3.46 2.38
C HIS A 139 -3.45 -3.62 3.75
N GLN A 140 -2.60 -4.63 3.92
CA GLN A 140 -1.90 -4.89 5.18
C GLN A 140 -1.03 -3.69 5.62
N ALA A 141 -0.31 -3.07 4.69
CA ALA A 141 0.46 -1.86 4.99
C ALA A 141 -0.46 -0.74 5.47
N ARG A 142 -1.57 -0.46 4.77
CA ARG A 142 -2.50 0.60 5.12
C ARG A 142 -3.22 0.36 6.45
N GLU A 143 -3.69 -0.84 6.72
CA GLU A 143 -4.35 -1.16 8.00
C GLU A 143 -3.43 -0.91 9.20
N LYS A 144 -2.15 -1.24 9.07
CA LYS A 144 -1.16 -0.94 10.10
C LYS A 144 -0.96 0.56 10.28
N SER A 145 -0.89 1.33 9.20
CA SER A 145 -0.81 2.80 9.26
C SER A 145 -2.02 3.40 9.98
N LEU A 146 -3.23 2.98 9.60
CA LEU A 146 -4.47 3.47 10.19
C LEU A 146 -4.57 3.13 11.69
N ALA A 147 -4.16 1.92 12.09
CA ALA A 147 -4.13 1.51 13.48
C ALA A 147 -3.13 2.36 14.31
N GLU A 148 -2.00 2.72 13.73
CA GLU A 148 -0.99 3.56 14.38
C GLU A 148 -1.42 5.03 14.44
N PHE A 149 -2.09 5.56 13.43
CA PHE A 149 -2.64 6.93 13.45
C PHE A 149 -3.68 7.13 14.55
N ARG A 150 -4.52 6.12 14.86
CA ARG A 150 -5.50 6.21 15.97
C ARG A 150 -4.86 6.40 17.34
N LYS A 151 -3.58 6.09 17.48
CA LYS A 151 -2.83 6.24 18.75
C LYS A 151 -2.11 7.59 18.86
N ARG A 152 -2.26 8.48 17.89
CA ARG A 152 -1.49 9.72 17.73
C ARG A 152 -2.40 10.94 17.58
N ASP A 153 -1.79 12.10 17.74
CA ASP A 153 -2.48 13.39 17.64
C ASP A 153 -1.80 14.33 16.61
N ASP A 154 -2.42 15.47 16.36
CA ASP A 154 -1.92 16.47 15.41
C ASP A 154 -0.58 17.07 15.85
N LYS A 155 -0.25 17.05 17.17
CA LYS A 155 1.07 17.48 17.66
C LYS A 155 2.15 16.53 17.20
N TRP A 156 1.88 15.21 17.27
CA TRP A 156 2.79 14.21 16.71
C TRP A 156 2.97 14.39 15.20
N LEU A 157 1.89 14.71 14.47
CA LEU A 157 1.96 14.95 13.04
C LEU A 157 2.85 16.16 12.71
N ALA A 158 2.78 17.23 13.53
CA ALA A 158 3.60 18.42 13.38
C ALA A 158 5.05 18.26 13.87
N THR A 159 5.39 17.15 14.55
CA THR A 159 6.73 16.95 15.12
C THR A 159 7.79 16.94 14.04
N LEU A 160 8.74 17.88 14.15
CA LEU A 160 9.93 17.96 13.28
C LEU A 160 10.96 16.91 13.71
N VAL A 161 11.43 16.14 12.75
CA VAL A 161 12.52 15.16 12.94
C VAL A 161 13.66 15.54 12.01
N THR A 162 14.86 15.65 12.56
CA THR A 162 16.09 15.91 11.81
C THR A 162 16.95 14.66 11.76
N ASP A 163 17.37 14.26 10.56
CA ASP A 163 18.30 13.16 10.32
C ASP A 163 19.39 13.66 9.37
N GLY A 164 20.61 13.84 9.91
CA GLY A 164 21.70 14.50 9.20
C GLY A 164 21.33 15.95 8.79
N ASN A 165 21.39 16.22 7.50
CA ASN A 165 21.05 17.53 6.92
C ASN A 165 19.58 17.62 6.46
N PHE A 166 18.79 16.57 6.65
CA PHE A 166 17.38 16.52 6.25
C PHE A 166 16.47 16.70 7.46
N SER A 167 15.55 17.65 7.37
CA SER A 167 14.54 17.90 8.39
C SER A 167 13.15 17.85 7.75
N ALA A 168 12.27 17.05 8.33
CA ALA A 168 10.86 16.98 7.92
C ALA A 168 9.98 16.67 9.13
N ASN A 169 8.76 17.23 9.16
CA ASN A 169 7.78 16.79 10.12
C ASN A 169 7.08 15.50 9.65
N ASN A 170 6.38 14.84 10.55
CA ASN A 170 5.65 13.63 10.20
C ASN A 170 4.55 13.91 9.17
N TYR A 171 3.98 15.12 9.15
CA TYR A 171 3.00 15.53 8.15
C TYR A 171 3.57 15.47 6.74
N ALA A 172 4.72 16.09 6.51
CA ALA A 172 5.39 16.07 5.20
C ALA A 172 5.75 14.64 4.76
N LYS A 173 6.19 13.80 5.70
CA LYS A 173 6.50 12.39 5.43
C LYS A 173 5.26 11.62 4.97
N TRP A 174 4.15 11.76 5.65
CA TRP A 174 2.92 11.05 5.31
C TRP A 174 2.16 11.67 4.15
N PHE A 175 2.27 13.00 3.94
CA PHE A 175 1.85 13.65 2.70
C PHE A 175 2.59 13.06 1.50
N HIS A 176 3.91 12.85 1.63
CA HIS A 176 4.69 12.19 0.58
C HIS A 176 4.19 10.77 0.29
N VAL A 177 3.74 9.99 1.28
CA VAL A 177 3.13 8.68 1.00
C VAL A 177 1.90 8.80 0.11
N ALA A 178 1.02 9.78 0.37
CA ALA A 178 -0.16 10.03 -0.46
C ALA A 178 0.20 10.52 -1.86
N GLU A 179 1.12 11.49 -1.95
CA GLU A 179 1.62 12.03 -3.22
C GLU A 179 2.31 10.96 -4.05
N HIS A 180 3.12 10.12 -3.41
CA HIS A 180 3.83 9.02 -4.03
C HIS A 180 2.88 7.97 -4.66
N GLU A 181 1.78 7.63 -3.97
CA GLU A 181 0.73 6.81 -4.57
C GLU A 181 0.12 7.46 -5.81
N SER A 182 -0.19 8.75 -5.76
CA SER A 182 -0.74 9.49 -6.91
C SER A 182 0.23 9.53 -8.08
N ASN A 183 1.52 9.69 -7.81
CA ASN A 183 2.57 9.71 -8.82
C ASN A 183 2.69 8.35 -9.53
N HIS A 184 2.72 7.26 -8.75
CA HIS A 184 2.74 5.91 -9.32
C HIS A 184 1.42 5.50 -9.98
N ASP A 185 0.28 6.03 -9.54
CA ASP A 185 -0.99 5.85 -10.25
C ASP A 185 -0.92 6.38 -11.68
N GLY A 186 -0.31 7.54 -11.89
CA GLY A 186 -0.04 8.06 -13.23
C GLY A 186 0.80 7.10 -14.09
N GLN A 187 1.83 6.48 -13.51
CA GLN A 187 2.65 5.47 -14.20
C GLN A 187 1.86 4.20 -14.50
N ILE A 188 1.04 3.73 -13.56
CA ILE A 188 0.16 2.56 -13.76
C ILE A 188 -0.83 2.82 -14.90
N LYS A 189 -1.49 3.96 -14.92
CA LYS A 189 -2.39 4.37 -16.03
C LYS A 189 -1.65 4.39 -17.37
N PHE A 190 -0.46 4.93 -17.38
CA PHE A 190 0.37 4.97 -18.58
C PHE A 190 0.71 3.56 -19.07
N LEU A 191 1.13 2.66 -18.20
CA LEU A 191 1.47 1.27 -18.54
C LEU A 191 0.22 0.50 -18.98
N ARG A 192 -0.89 0.61 -18.25
CA ARG A 192 -2.16 -0.05 -18.55
C ARG A 192 -2.62 0.22 -19.98
N LYS A 193 -2.52 1.47 -20.44
CA LYS A 193 -2.89 1.86 -21.81
C LYS A 193 -1.96 1.27 -22.90
N ARG A 194 -0.84 0.66 -22.52
CA ARG A 194 0.18 0.09 -23.41
C ARG A 194 0.31 -1.42 -23.36
N ILE A 195 -0.47 -2.07 -22.49
CA ILE A 195 -0.59 -3.52 -22.48
C ILE A 195 -1.14 -3.97 -23.84
N PRO A 196 -0.54 -5.00 -24.48
CA PRO A 196 -1.06 -5.52 -25.75
C PRO A 196 -2.54 -5.91 -25.64
N GLY A 197 -3.36 -5.38 -26.53
CA GLY A 197 -4.82 -5.63 -26.52
C GLY A 197 -5.61 -4.79 -25.50
N ALA A 198 -4.97 -3.82 -24.83
CA ALA A 198 -5.67 -2.91 -23.94
C ALA A 198 -6.81 -2.18 -24.66
N LYS A 199 -8.00 -2.20 -24.04
CA LYS A 199 -9.14 -1.42 -24.56
C LYS A 199 -8.95 0.07 -24.21
N PRO A 200 -9.41 1.00 -25.08
CA PRO A 200 -9.45 2.40 -24.71
C PRO A 200 -10.25 2.57 -23.40
N THR A 201 -9.66 3.20 -22.40
CA THR A 201 -10.36 3.62 -21.19
C THR A 201 -10.78 5.07 -21.36
N SER A 202 -12.05 5.38 -21.11
CA SER A 202 -12.48 6.76 -20.88
C SER A 202 -11.79 7.28 -19.61
N GLU A 203 -11.23 8.47 -19.69
CA GLU A 203 -10.71 9.18 -18.48
C GLU A 203 -11.86 9.68 -17.64
#